data_963f8925683c9a5524a7c17505b778e3
#
_entry.id   963f8925683c9a5524a7c17505b778e3
#
_cell.length_a   1.000
_cell.length_b   1.000
_cell.length_c   1.000
_cell.angle_alpha   90.00
_cell.angle_beta   90.00
_cell.angle_gamma   90.00
#
_symmetry.space_group_name_H-M   'P 1'
#
loop_
_entity.id
_entity.type
_entity.pdbx_description
1 polymer ?
#
loop_
_entity_poly.entity_id
_entity_poly.type
_entity_poly.pdbx_seq_one_letter_code
_entity_poly.pdbx_strand_id
1 'polypeptide(L)'
;VTGTNSAPAELLNSYATKSGFRILTWTYTDFRYISNAKRPITKMADMQGLKFRVPQSAVLIAAYKAFGGSPTPISWAETFTALQQGVVDGQCYGYIGFKANKFNEANQKYLTEVHYTYQLQPLVISERVFKKMSPEMQKVIVDAGKYAQDAVLKFQLENAEAAKKELIAGGLVVSQLEDEDLWK
;
A
#
# COMPACT_ATOMS: atom_id res chain seq x y z
N VAL A 1 1.84 2.03 17.69
CA VAL A 1 1.19 0.88 17.04
C VAL A 1 2.20 0.02 16.25
N THR A 2 3.36 0.56 15.90
CA THR A 2 4.35 -0.11 15.02
C THR A 2 5.47 -0.86 15.77
N GLY A 3 5.46 -0.85 17.11
CA GLY A 3 6.42 -1.66 17.87
C GLY A 3 6.11 -3.16 17.72
N THR A 4 7.12 -3.95 17.40
CA THR A 4 7.00 -5.43 17.30
C THR A 4 6.50 -6.08 18.60
N ASN A 5 6.53 -5.36 19.71
CA ASN A 5 6.11 -5.79 21.04
C ASN A 5 4.82 -5.10 21.51
N SER A 6 4.01 -4.53 20.63
CA SER A 6 2.70 -4.00 21.01
C SER A 6 1.67 -5.14 21.12
N ALA A 7 0.71 -5.04 22.05
CA ALA A 7 -0.33 -6.04 22.22
C ALA A 7 -1.07 -6.41 20.91
N PRO A 8 -1.42 -5.47 20.02
CA PRO A 8 -1.97 -5.82 18.72
C PRO A 8 -1.02 -6.61 17.83
N ALA A 9 0.29 -6.29 17.82
CA ALA A 9 1.28 -7.02 17.04
C ALA A 9 1.48 -8.45 17.55
N GLU A 10 1.49 -8.64 18.86
CA GLU A 10 1.57 -9.96 19.50
C GLU A 10 0.33 -10.80 19.18
N LEU A 11 -0.86 -10.21 19.24
CA LEU A 11 -2.10 -10.89 18.88
C LEU A 11 -2.09 -11.34 17.41
N LEU A 12 -1.71 -10.47 16.48
CA LEU A 12 -1.61 -10.81 15.06
C LEU A 12 -0.56 -11.89 14.82
N ASN A 13 0.59 -11.83 15.50
CA ASN A 13 1.61 -12.88 15.41
C ASN A 13 1.11 -14.22 15.96
N SER A 14 0.26 -14.22 16.99
CA SER A 14 -0.36 -15.44 17.51
C SER A 14 -1.27 -16.13 16.49
N TYR A 15 -2.03 -15.37 15.71
CA TYR A 15 -2.83 -15.91 14.60
C TYR A 15 -1.95 -16.36 13.43
N ALA A 16 -0.94 -15.58 13.08
CA ALA A 16 -0.01 -15.93 12.01
C ALA A 16 0.71 -17.26 12.30
N THR A 17 1.18 -17.46 13.52
CA THR A 17 1.88 -18.71 13.92
C THR A 17 0.96 -19.93 13.87
N LYS A 18 -0.31 -19.79 14.25
CA LYS A 18 -1.32 -20.85 14.09
C LYS A 18 -1.56 -21.19 12.61
N SER A 19 -1.39 -20.22 11.72
CA SER A 19 -1.51 -20.38 10.26
C SER A 19 -0.20 -20.81 9.58
N GLY A 20 0.85 -21.11 10.36
CA GLY A 20 2.14 -21.60 9.85
C GLY A 20 3.15 -20.51 9.49
N PHE A 21 2.90 -19.26 9.81
CA PHE A 21 3.80 -18.12 9.59
C PHE A 21 4.21 -17.48 10.92
N ARG A 22 5.37 -16.87 10.94
CA ARG A 22 5.82 -15.95 11.99
C ARG A 22 6.06 -14.57 11.41
N ILE A 23 5.49 -13.57 12.02
CA ILE A 23 5.75 -12.17 11.67
C ILE A 23 7.04 -11.76 12.38
N LEU A 24 8.06 -11.40 11.60
CA LEU A 24 9.35 -10.91 12.11
C LEU A 24 9.27 -9.41 12.42
N THR A 25 8.60 -8.67 11.54
CA THR A 25 8.42 -7.23 11.69
C THR A 25 7.30 -6.70 10.79
N TRP A 26 6.93 -5.45 11.02
CA TRP A 26 6.00 -4.69 10.21
C TRP A 26 6.75 -3.55 9.51
N THR A 27 6.72 -3.51 8.19
CA THR A 27 7.26 -2.40 7.43
C THR A 27 6.16 -1.43 7.02
N TYR A 28 6.51 -0.16 7.03
CA TYR A 28 5.63 0.92 6.59
C TYR A 28 5.94 1.29 5.14
N THR A 29 4.92 1.36 4.29
CA THR A 29 5.10 1.69 2.87
C THR A 29 4.32 2.92 2.41
N ASP A 30 3.90 3.79 3.34
CA ASP A 30 3.12 5.01 3.08
C ASP A 30 1.59 4.79 3.12
N PHE A 31 0.85 5.89 3.13
CA PHE A 31 -0.58 5.86 2.86
C PHE A 31 -0.86 5.46 1.41
N ARG A 32 -2.01 4.86 1.18
CA ARG A 32 -2.47 4.61 -0.18
C ARG A 32 -3.28 5.79 -0.67
N TYR A 33 -2.78 6.40 -1.72
CA TYR A 33 -3.45 7.43 -2.50
C TYR A 33 -4.14 6.80 -3.71
N ILE A 34 -5.15 7.44 -4.25
CA ILE A 34 -5.88 6.97 -5.43
C ILE A 34 -5.32 7.66 -6.66
N SER A 35 -4.90 6.91 -7.69
CA SER A 35 -4.49 7.47 -8.96
C SER A 35 -5.43 7.07 -10.09
N ASN A 36 -5.52 7.90 -11.14
CA ASN A 36 -6.28 7.57 -12.35
C ASN A 36 -5.78 8.35 -13.57
N ALA A 37 -6.24 7.91 -14.76
CA ALA A 37 -5.89 8.49 -16.05
C ALA A 37 -6.82 9.60 -16.53
N LYS A 38 -7.97 9.83 -15.88
CA LYS A 38 -9.09 10.59 -16.47
C LYS A 38 -9.23 12.01 -15.94
N ARG A 39 -9.27 12.20 -14.61
CA ARG A 39 -9.58 13.47 -13.97
C ARG A 39 -9.09 13.55 -12.52
N PRO A 40 -8.90 14.76 -11.98
CA PRO A 40 -8.76 14.91 -10.53
C PRO A 40 -9.98 14.35 -9.80
N ILE A 41 -9.77 13.82 -8.60
CA ILE A 41 -10.81 13.42 -7.66
C ILE A 41 -10.70 14.37 -6.48
N THR A 42 -11.68 15.28 -6.31
CA THR A 42 -11.74 16.23 -5.20
C THR A 42 -12.90 15.93 -4.25
N LYS A 43 -13.84 15.12 -4.68
CA LYS A 43 -14.94 14.58 -3.87
C LYS A 43 -15.25 13.15 -4.30
N MET A 44 -15.89 12.38 -3.42
CA MET A 44 -16.14 10.96 -3.71
C MET A 44 -17.05 10.74 -4.93
N ALA A 45 -17.95 11.66 -5.23
CA ALA A 45 -18.77 11.61 -6.44
C ALA A 45 -17.93 11.55 -7.74
N ASP A 46 -16.70 12.09 -7.74
CA ASP A 46 -15.80 12.06 -8.89
C ASP A 46 -15.27 10.64 -9.21
N MET A 47 -15.43 9.70 -8.27
CA MET A 47 -15.07 8.29 -8.50
C MET A 47 -16.10 7.54 -9.35
N GLN A 48 -17.30 8.09 -9.53
CA GLN A 48 -18.34 7.44 -10.32
C GLN A 48 -17.91 7.24 -11.77
N GLY A 49 -18.14 6.03 -12.28
CA GLY A 49 -17.80 5.65 -13.65
C GLY A 49 -16.33 5.34 -13.89
N LEU A 50 -15.46 5.50 -12.88
CA LEU A 50 -14.06 5.10 -12.97
C LEU A 50 -13.88 3.64 -12.55
N LYS A 51 -13.09 2.90 -13.33
CA LYS A 51 -12.70 1.52 -13.04
C LYS A 51 -11.36 1.52 -12.31
N PHE A 52 -11.33 0.92 -11.13
CA PHE A 52 -10.11 0.86 -10.32
C PHE A 52 -9.60 -0.55 -10.19
N ARG A 53 -8.33 -0.75 -10.49
CA ARG A 53 -7.65 -1.97 -10.11
C ARG A 53 -7.58 -2.07 -8.59
N VAL A 54 -8.00 -3.20 -8.07
CA VAL A 54 -7.81 -3.57 -6.66
C VAL A 54 -7.16 -4.96 -6.59
N PRO A 55 -6.42 -5.30 -5.53
CA PRO A 55 -6.01 -6.68 -5.30
C PRO A 55 -7.25 -7.54 -5.00
N GLN A 56 -7.10 -8.87 -5.01
CA GLN A 56 -8.18 -9.81 -4.65
C GLN A 56 -8.45 -9.75 -3.13
N SER A 57 -9.04 -8.65 -2.69
CA SER A 57 -9.38 -8.36 -1.31
C SER A 57 -10.84 -7.94 -1.20
N ALA A 58 -11.64 -8.72 -0.48
CA ALA A 58 -13.07 -8.42 -0.27
C ALA A 58 -13.26 -7.04 0.39
N VAL A 59 -12.37 -6.67 1.32
CA VAL A 59 -12.41 -5.37 2.01
C VAL A 59 -12.18 -4.22 1.04
N LEU A 60 -11.14 -4.31 0.18
CA LEU A 60 -10.85 -3.25 -0.78
C LEU A 60 -11.90 -3.17 -1.88
N ILE A 61 -12.44 -4.29 -2.33
CA ILE A 61 -13.57 -4.32 -3.27
C ILE A 61 -14.78 -3.59 -2.66
N ALA A 62 -15.12 -3.89 -1.40
CA ALA A 62 -16.24 -3.24 -0.71
C ALA A 62 -15.98 -1.72 -0.52
N ALA A 63 -14.78 -1.34 -0.11
CA ALA A 63 -14.40 0.06 0.07
C ALA A 63 -14.53 0.87 -1.23
N TYR A 64 -13.98 0.38 -2.34
CA TYR A 64 -14.05 1.09 -3.62
C TYR A 64 -15.48 1.18 -4.17
N LYS A 65 -16.32 0.17 -3.93
CA LYS A 65 -17.76 0.26 -4.22
C LYS A 65 -18.45 1.32 -3.38
N ALA A 66 -18.16 1.38 -2.09
CA ALA A 66 -18.71 2.40 -1.19
C ALA A 66 -18.27 3.83 -1.59
N PHE A 67 -17.04 3.98 -2.10
CA PHE A 67 -16.56 5.24 -2.67
C PHE A 67 -17.20 5.61 -4.03
N GLY A 68 -18.04 4.75 -4.60
CA GLY A 68 -18.71 5.00 -5.88
C GLY A 68 -17.91 4.58 -7.12
N GLY A 69 -16.73 4.02 -6.96
CA GLY A 69 -15.91 3.49 -8.05
C GLY A 69 -16.27 2.05 -8.42
N SER A 70 -15.78 1.60 -9.58
CA SER A 70 -15.95 0.24 -10.08
C SER A 70 -14.67 -0.58 -9.85
N PRO A 71 -14.54 -1.36 -8.76
CA PRO A 71 -13.34 -2.14 -8.49
C PRO A 71 -13.25 -3.36 -9.40
N THR A 72 -12.08 -3.55 -10.00
CA THR A 72 -11.73 -4.71 -10.83
C THR A 72 -10.54 -5.43 -10.19
N PRO A 73 -10.73 -6.66 -9.66
CA PRO A 73 -9.65 -7.46 -9.11
C PRO A 73 -8.66 -7.89 -10.21
N ILE A 74 -7.43 -7.41 -10.12
CA ILE A 74 -6.34 -7.75 -11.06
C ILE A 74 -5.09 -8.04 -10.23
N SER A 75 -4.31 -9.07 -10.63
CA SER A 75 -3.07 -9.43 -9.96
C SER A 75 -2.06 -8.28 -10.02
N TRP A 76 -1.07 -8.27 -9.10
CA TRP A 76 -0.05 -7.23 -9.11
C TRP A 76 0.77 -7.24 -10.40
N ALA A 77 1.15 -8.42 -10.88
CA ALA A 77 1.96 -8.57 -12.09
C ALA A 77 1.30 -8.00 -13.36
N GLU A 78 -0.04 -8.00 -13.40
CA GLU A 78 -0.81 -7.50 -14.55
C GLU A 78 -1.20 -6.02 -14.41
N THR A 79 -0.97 -5.40 -13.25
CA THR A 79 -1.47 -4.05 -12.94
C THR A 79 -0.93 -3.00 -13.91
N PHE A 80 0.38 -2.96 -14.17
CA PHE A 80 0.98 -1.97 -15.06
C PHE A 80 0.38 -2.04 -16.47
N THR A 81 0.32 -3.25 -17.04
CA THR A 81 -0.24 -3.48 -18.39
C THR A 81 -1.72 -3.13 -18.45
N ALA A 82 -2.51 -3.49 -17.44
CA ALA A 82 -3.93 -3.16 -17.39
C ALA A 82 -4.19 -1.63 -17.36
N LEU A 83 -3.35 -0.89 -16.62
CA LEU A 83 -3.40 0.58 -16.61
C LEU A 83 -2.97 1.17 -17.96
N GLN A 84 -1.86 0.69 -18.51
CA GLN A 84 -1.32 1.17 -19.79
C GLN A 84 -2.30 0.94 -20.94
N GLN A 85 -2.98 -0.19 -20.96
CA GLN A 85 -3.98 -0.54 -21.97
C GLN A 85 -5.38 0.06 -21.71
N GLY A 86 -5.59 0.73 -20.57
CA GLY A 86 -6.88 1.33 -20.22
C GLY A 86 -7.96 0.30 -19.87
N VAL A 87 -7.60 -0.93 -19.50
CA VAL A 87 -8.54 -1.94 -18.98
C VAL A 87 -9.17 -1.44 -17.68
N VAL A 88 -8.39 -0.73 -16.89
CA VAL A 88 -8.81 0.03 -15.71
C VAL A 88 -8.31 1.47 -15.81
N ASP A 89 -9.02 2.41 -15.21
CA ASP A 89 -8.68 3.82 -15.24
C ASP A 89 -7.67 4.21 -14.16
N GLY A 90 -7.67 3.49 -13.05
CA GLY A 90 -6.87 3.84 -11.90
C GLY A 90 -6.52 2.68 -10.96
N GLN A 91 -5.73 3.01 -9.95
CA GLN A 91 -5.29 2.11 -8.90
C GLN A 91 -4.94 2.90 -7.62
N CYS A 92 -4.35 2.27 -6.61
CA CYS A 92 -3.88 2.94 -5.41
C CYS A 92 -2.45 2.57 -5.05
N TYR A 93 -1.65 3.59 -4.72
CA TYR A 93 -0.29 3.41 -4.17
C TYR A 93 0.23 4.70 -3.51
N GLY A 94 1.27 4.60 -2.68
CA GLY A 94 2.01 5.76 -2.17
C GLY A 94 3.03 6.27 -3.19
N TYR A 95 3.56 7.48 -2.99
CA TYR A 95 4.44 8.16 -3.96
C TYR A 95 5.69 7.38 -4.34
N ILE A 96 6.39 6.81 -3.35
CA ILE A 96 7.62 6.03 -3.60
C ILE A 96 7.33 4.82 -4.48
N GLY A 97 6.30 4.06 -4.14
CA GLY A 97 5.91 2.90 -4.92
C GLY A 97 5.32 3.26 -6.28
N PHE A 98 4.57 4.36 -6.37
CA PHE A 98 4.06 4.89 -7.63
C PHE A 98 5.21 5.21 -8.61
N LYS A 99 6.25 5.91 -8.13
CA LYS A 99 7.44 6.24 -8.90
C LYS A 99 8.24 4.97 -9.26
N ALA A 100 8.53 4.11 -8.28
CA ALA A 100 9.32 2.90 -8.49
C ALA A 100 8.71 1.93 -9.51
N ASN A 101 7.38 1.87 -9.58
CA ASN A 101 6.65 1.05 -10.55
C ASN A 101 6.28 1.83 -11.83
N LYS A 102 6.78 3.05 -12.00
CA LYS A 102 6.59 3.87 -13.20
C LYS A 102 5.13 4.05 -13.62
N PHE A 103 4.21 4.17 -12.68
CA PHE A 103 2.78 4.29 -13.00
C PHE A 103 2.45 5.58 -13.77
N ASN A 104 3.27 6.62 -13.68
CA ASN A 104 3.20 7.79 -14.56
C ASN A 104 3.36 7.42 -16.04
N GLU A 105 4.14 6.37 -16.36
CA GLU A 105 4.29 5.86 -17.73
C GLU A 105 3.10 4.96 -18.16
N ALA A 106 2.25 4.55 -17.21
CA ALA A 106 1.04 3.77 -17.44
C ALA A 106 -0.24 4.63 -17.41
N ASN A 107 -0.18 5.82 -17.98
CA ASN A 107 -1.28 6.79 -18.12
C ASN A 107 -1.83 7.34 -16.80
N GLN A 108 -1.20 7.13 -15.67
CA GLN A 108 -1.67 7.64 -14.38
C GLN A 108 -1.26 9.12 -14.24
N LYS A 109 -2.16 10.03 -14.64
CA LYS A 109 -1.93 11.48 -14.69
C LYS A 109 -2.39 12.22 -13.43
N TYR A 110 -3.36 11.67 -12.71
CA TYR A 110 -3.98 12.28 -11.54
C TYR A 110 -3.78 11.40 -10.33
N LEU A 111 -3.43 12.00 -9.20
CA LEU A 111 -3.30 11.31 -7.92
C LEU A 111 -4.00 12.15 -6.84
N THR A 112 -4.89 11.52 -6.08
CA THR A 112 -5.61 12.16 -4.98
C THR A 112 -5.08 11.63 -3.66
N GLU A 113 -4.65 12.53 -2.79
CA GLU A 113 -4.22 12.23 -1.43
C GLU A 113 -5.42 11.90 -0.54
N VAL A 114 -5.81 10.63 -0.58
CA VAL A 114 -6.86 10.06 0.27
C VAL A 114 -6.20 9.16 1.29
N HIS A 115 -6.23 9.54 2.56
CA HIS A 115 -5.58 8.78 3.63
C HIS A 115 -6.49 7.63 4.14
N TYR A 116 -7.12 6.88 3.24
CA TYR A 116 -8.12 5.87 3.58
C TYR A 116 -7.53 4.58 4.15
N THR A 117 -6.27 4.30 3.90
CA THR A 117 -5.57 3.15 4.50
C THR A 117 -4.09 3.43 4.69
N TYR A 118 -3.62 3.07 5.87
CA TYR A 118 -2.21 3.03 6.21
C TYR A 118 -1.67 1.66 5.87
N GLN A 119 -0.70 1.59 4.96
CA GLN A 119 -0.20 0.31 4.50
C GLN A 119 0.93 -0.21 5.36
N LEU A 120 0.61 -1.20 6.17
CA LEU A 120 1.58 -2.03 6.86
C LEU A 120 1.79 -3.34 6.09
N GLN A 121 3.04 -3.71 5.88
CA GLN A 121 3.41 -4.99 5.25
C GLN A 121 4.21 -5.82 6.24
N PRO A 122 3.74 -7.03 6.60
CA PRO A 122 4.50 -7.92 7.45
C PRO A 122 5.63 -8.60 6.67
N LEU A 123 6.83 -8.59 7.24
CA LEU A 123 7.89 -9.51 6.85
C LEU A 123 7.69 -10.82 7.59
N VAL A 124 7.49 -11.90 6.87
CA VAL A 124 7.14 -13.18 7.46
C VAL A 124 8.13 -14.28 7.11
N ILE A 125 8.26 -15.24 8.01
CA ILE A 125 9.00 -16.50 7.79
C ILE A 125 8.09 -17.69 8.07
N SER A 126 8.34 -18.83 7.44
CA SER A 126 7.66 -20.07 7.78
C SER A 126 7.95 -20.44 9.24
N GLU A 127 6.90 -20.65 10.06
CA GLU A 127 7.05 -21.06 11.45
C GLU A 127 7.78 -22.40 11.58
N ARG A 128 7.55 -23.31 10.63
CA ARG A 128 8.25 -24.60 10.55
C ARG A 128 9.74 -24.44 10.32
N VAL A 129 10.14 -23.48 9.47
CA VAL A 129 11.56 -23.19 9.18
C VAL A 129 12.19 -22.52 10.39
N PHE A 130 11.53 -21.52 10.96
CA PHE A 130 12.01 -20.79 12.14
C PHE A 130 12.28 -21.71 13.33
N LYS A 131 11.36 -22.64 13.64
CA LYS A 131 11.51 -23.60 14.73
C LYS A 131 12.67 -24.60 14.56
N LYS A 132 13.16 -24.79 13.35
CA LYS A 132 14.33 -25.66 13.08
C LYS A 132 15.67 -24.95 13.24
N MET A 133 15.66 -23.62 13.37
CA MET A 133 16.87 -22.82 13.59
C MET A 133 17.35 -22.96 15.03
N SER A 134 18.67 -22.84 15.25
CA SER A 134 19.20 -22.71 16.61
C SER A 134 18.69 -21.43 17.28
N PRO A 135 18.67 -21.35 18.61
CA PRO A 135 18.27 -20.14 19.33
C PRO A 135 19.05 -18.89 18.89
N GLU A 136 20.34 -19.04 18.62
CA GLU A 136 21.20 -17.95 18.13
C GLU A 136 20.74 -17.47 16.77
N MET A 137 20.42 -18.39 15.84
CA MET A 137 19.94 -18.04 14.51
C MET A 137 18.55 -17.41 14.55
N GLN A 138 17.66 -17.92 15.42
CA GLN A 138 16.35 -17.29 15.64
C GLN A 138 16.49 -15.83 16.09
N LYS A 139 17.43 -15.58 17.03
CA LYS A 139 17.72 -14.22 17.49
C LYS A 139 18.24 -13.33 16.36
N VAL A 140 19.17 -13.80 15.55
CA VAL A 140 19.72 -13.07 14.41
C VAL A 140 18.62 -12.67 13.42
N ILE A 141 17.71 -13.60 13.08
CA ILE A 141 16.60 -13.34 12.16
C ILE A 141 15.62 -12.31 12.73
N VAL A 142 15.30 -12.39 14.03
CA VAL A 142 14.43 -11.40 14.69
C VAL A 142 15.08 -10.02 14.73
N ASP A 143 16.35 -9.94 15.07
CA ASP A 143 17.10 -8.67 15.12
C ASP A 143 17.25 -8.06 13.72
N ALA A 144 17.49 -8.88 12.69
CA ALA A 144 17.47 -8.44 11.28
C ALA A 144 16.12 -7.89 10.86
N GLY A 145 15.01 -8.50 11.32
CA GLY A 145 13.65 -7.99 11.10
C GLY A 145 13.46 -6.59 11.70
N LYS A 146 13.90 -6.35 12.93
CA LYS A 146 13.83 -5.02 13.56
C LYS A 146 14.67 -3.99 12.80
N TYR A 147 15.88 -4.36 12.42
CA TYR A 147 16.73 -3.48 11.61
C TYR A 147 16.05 -3.11 10.27
N ALA A 148 15.44 -4.09 9.60
CA ALA A 148 14.72 -3.86 8.36
C ALA A 148 13.53 -2.89 8.55
N GLN A 149 12.78 -3.01 9.68
CA GLN A 149 11.69 -2.07 10.01
C GLN A 149 12.20 -0.64 10.10
N ASP A 150 13.24 -0.41 10.88
CA ASP A 150 13.79 0.93 11.11
C ASP A 150 14.38 1.52 9.82
N ALA A 151 15.08 0.70 9.04
CA ALA A 151 15.65 1.10 7.77
C ALA A 151 14.57 1.49 6.74
N VAL A 152 13.49 0.70 6.63
CA VAL A 152 12.37 1.00 5.73
C VAL A 152 11.63 2.24 6.18
N LEU A 153 11.35 2.40 7.47
CA LEU A 153 10.69 3.59 8.01
C LEU A 153 11.51 4.86 7.70
N LYS A 154 12.80 4.82 8.00
CA LYS A 154 13.72 5.92 7.70
C LYS A 154 13.70 6.26 6.22
N PHE A 155 13.86 5.26 5.35
CA PHE A 155 13.85 5.44 3.90
C PHE A 155 12.55 6.10 3.42
N GLN A 156 11.39 5.66 3.92
CA GLN A 156 10.09 6.21 3.56
C GLN A 156 9.96 7.69 3.97
N LEU A 157 10.33 8.00 5.21
CA LEU A 157 10.23 9.38 5.74
C LEU A 157 11.17 10.35 4.99
N GLU A 158 12.36 9.88 4.61
CA GLU A 158 13.36 10.71 3.91
C GLU A 158 13.03 10.90 2.42
N ASN A 159 12.34 9.95 1.77
CA ASN A 159 12.19 9.94 0.32
C ASN A 159 10.78 10.20 -0.20
N ALA A 160 9.73 10.13 0.63
CA ALA A 160 8.35 10.30 0.16
C ALA A 160 8.11 11.69 -0.46
N GLU A 161 8.57 12.75 0.22
CA GLU A 161 8.40 14.12 -0.27
C GLU A 161 9.22 14.41 -1.52
N ALA A 162 10.43 13.85 -1.63
CA ALA A 162 11.25 13.97 -2.83
C ALA A 162 10.57 13.26 -4.02
N ALA A 163 10.05 12.05 -3.82
CA ALA A 163 9.31 11.32 -4.85
C ALA A 163 8.07 12.09 -5.32
N LYS A 164 7.30 12.70 -4.38
CA LYS A 164 6.16 13.56 -4.71
C LYS A 164 6.57 14.73 -5.61
N LYS A 165 7.61 15.47 -5.22
CA LYS A 165 8.10 16.63 -5.99
C LYS A 165 8.54 16.24 -7.40
N GLU A 166 9.29 15.14 -7.54
CA GLU A 166 9.73 14.66 -8.85
C GLU A 166 8.56 14.24 -9.75
N LEU A 167 7.56 13.54 -9.19
CA LEU A 167 6.37 13.15 -9.94
C LEU A 167 5.56 14.36 -10.40
N ILE A 168 5.39 15.38 -9.54
CA ILE A 168 4.72 16.63 -9.91
C ILE A 168 5.51 17.36 -11.01
N ALA A 169 6.83 17.46 -10.89
CA ALA A 169 7.69 18.03 -11.92
C ALA A 169 7.60 17.27 -13.24
N GLY A 170 7.33 15.95 -13.19
CA GLY A 170 7.08 15.08 -14.33
C GLY A 170 5.64 15.16 -14.89
N GLY A 171 4.78 16.05 -14.37
CA GLY A 171 3.43 16.29 -14.86
C GLY A 171 2.30 15.57 -14.12
N LEU A 172 2.59 14.92 -12.97
CA LEU A 172 1.54 14.36 -12.12
C LEU A 172 0.73 15.48 -11.47
N VAL A 173 -0.58 15.45 -11.64
CA VAL A 173 -1.51 16.39 -11.00
C VAL A 173 -1.98 15.78 -9.68
N VAL A 174 -1.66 16.45 -8.58
CA VAL A 174 -2.04 16.01 -7.23
C VAL A 174 -3.25 16.83 -6.76
N SER A 175 -4.25 16.15 -6.21
CA SER A 175 -5.44 16.73 -5.57
C SER A 175 -5.65 16.17 -4.17
N GLN A 176 -6.51 16.83 -3.41
CA GLN A 176 -6.97 16.38 -2.09
C GLN A 176 -8.50 16.30 -2.12
N LEU A 177 -9.08 15.49 -1.24
CA LEU A 177 -10.51 15.49 -1.05
C LEU A 177 -10.94 16.75 -0.29
N GLU A 178 -11.95 17.43 -0.82
CA GLU A 178 -12.59 18.58 -0.20
C GLU A 178 -13.65 18.17 0.84
N ASP A 179 -14.21 16.98 0.67
CA ASP A 179 -15.21 16.39 1.58
C ASP A 179 -14.52 15.71 2.77
N GLU A 180 -14.16 16.48 3.79
CA GLU A 180 -13.63 15.91 5.05
C GLU A 180 -14.66 15.05 5.82
N ASP A 181 -15.96 15.17 5.51
CA ASP A 181 -17.04 14.48 6.22
C ASP A 181 -17.16 12.98 5.91
N LEU A 182 -16.38 12.45 4.98
CA LEU A 182 -16.41 11.03 4.59
C LEU A 182 -15.84 10.07 5.64
N TRP A 183 -15.13 10.60 6.61
CA TRP A 183 -14.47 9.79 7.64
C TRP A 183 -15.22 9.79 8.98
N LYS A 184 -16.32 10.48 9.09
CA LYS A 184 -17.25 10.50 10.22
C LYS A 184 -18.42 9.54 10.00
#